data_1a6dcab59222fcb0d99ba2162ece0895
#
_entry.id   1a6dcab59222fcb0d99ba2162ece0895
#
_cell.length_a   1.000
_cell.length_b   1.000
_cell.length_c   1.000
_cell.angle_alpha   90.00
_cell.angle_beta   90.00
_cell.angle_gamma   90.00
#
_symmetry.space_group_name_H-M   'P 1'
#
loop_
_entity.id
_entity.type
_entity.pdbx_description
1 polymer ?
#
loop_
_entity_poly.entity_id
_entity_poly.type
_entity_poly.pdbx_seq_one_letter_code
_entity_poly.pdbx_strand_id
1 'polypeptide(L)'
;MALTEETVYDSVEIVGNDKFTIHLRQATIIKKDNVEISKTFHRSAINHGYYMPDGTPYVTHDISGYPSDIQAIINATWTTSVINAYKTSISP
;
A
#
# COMPACT_ATOMS: atom_id res chain seq x y z
N MET A 1 34.37 -7.72 -0.62
CA MET A 1 33.22 -7.64 0.30
C MET A 1 32.13 -6.84 -0.37
N ALA A 2 30.96 -7.46 -0.55
CA ALA A 2 29.82 -6.78 -1.20
C ALA A 2 28.68 -6.61 -0.20
N LEU A 3 28.25 -5.37 -0.03
CA LEU A 3 27.04 -5.05 0.71
C LEU A 3 25.94 -4.74 -0.31
N THR A 4 24.80 -5.34 -0.14
CA THR A 4 23.64 -5.10 -0.98
C THR A 4 22.44 -4.72 -0.11
N GLU A 5 21.58 -3.88 -0.63
CA GLU A 5 20.35 -3.48 0.01
C GLU A 5 19.17 -3.90 -0.88
N GLU A 6 18.21 -4.56 -0.29
CA GLU A 6 17.01 -5.00 -0.99
C GLU A 6 15.80 -4.53 -0.23
N THR A 7 14.83 -3.94 -0.94
CA THR A 7 13.58 -3.51 -0.35
C THR A 7 12.45 -4.31 -0.98
N VAL A 8 11.66 -4.96 -0.14
CA VAL A 8 10.53 -5.78 -0.58
C VAL A 8 9.29 -5.46 0.26
N TYR A 9 8.11 -5.68 -0.31
CA TYR A 9 6.86 -5.65 0.45
C TYR A 9 6.60 -7.08 0.92
N ASP A 10 6.83 -7.33 2.21
CA ASP A 10 6.75 -8.68 2.77
C ASP A 10 5.41 -8.99 3.43
N SER A 11 4.54 -8.00 3.54
CA SER A 11 3.21 -8.20 4.12
C SER A 11 2.21 -7.23 3.53
N VAL A 12 1.04 -7.75 3.19
CA VAL A 12 -0.11 -6.96 2.74
C VAL A 12 -1.30 -7.40 3.56
N GLU A 13 -1.94 -6.47 4.26
CA GLU A 13 -3.09 -6.77 5.11
C GLU A 13 -4.28 -5.90 4.71
N ILE A 14 -5.41 -6.54 4.48
CA ILE A 14 -6.67 -5.83 4.20
C ILE A 14 -7.39 -5.65 5.53
N VAL A 15 -7.66 -4.40 5.87
CA VAL A 15 -8.18 -4.03 7.19
C VAL A 15 -9.67 -3.72 7.11
N GLY A 16 -10.43 -4.32 8.02
CA GLY A 16 -11.85 -4.06 8.15
C GLY A 16 -12.71 -4.89 7.19
N ASN A 17 -13.98 -5.06 7.55
CA ASN A 17 -14.96 -5.75 6.70
C ASN A 17 -15.27 -4.95 5.43
N ASP A 18 -15.10 -3.63 5.48
CA ASP A 18 -15.34 -2.75 4.34
C ASP A 18 -14.20 -2.76 3.33
N LYS A 19 -13.01 -3.25 3.72
CA LYS A 19 -11.81 -3.32 2.88
C LYS A 19 -11.32 -1.96 2.39
N PHE A 20 -11.58 -0.91 3.16
CA PHE A 20 -11.23 0.46 2.76
C PHE A 20 -9.73 0.74 2.90
N THR A 21 -9.06 0.07 3.83
CA THR A 21 -7.66 0.34 4.15
C THR A 21 -6.82 -0.90 3.89
N ILE A 22 -5.67 -0.69 3.25
CA ILE A 22 -4.67 -1.73 3.03
C ILE A 22 -3.41 -1.33 3.79
N HIS A 23 -2.94 -2.22 4.65
CA HIS A 23 -1.66 -2.05 5.33
C HIS A 23 -0.57 -2.76 4.56
N LEU A 24 0.52 -2.06 4.29
CA LEU A 24 1.70 -2.61 3.63
C LEU A 24 2.87 -2.57 4.59
N ARG A 25 3.65 -3.62 4.60
CA ARG A 25 4.91 -3.65 5.34
C ARG A 25 6.05 -3.83 4.36
N GLN A 26 6.97 -2.89 4.40
CA GLN A 26 8.19 -2.90 3.61
C GLN A 26 9.33 -3.43 4.47
N ALA A 27 10.09 -4.38 3.95
CA ALA A 27 11.30 -4.86 4.62
C ALA A 27 12.51 -4.39 3.84
N THR A 28 13.44 -3.74 4.51
CA THR A 28 14.74 -3.40 3.96
C THR A 28 15.76 -4.39 4.51
N ILE A 29 16.36 -5.16 3.61
CA ILE A 29 17.26 -6.25 3.94
C ILE A 29 18.66 -5.86 3.49
N ILE A 30 19.61 -5.90 4.42
CA ILE A 30 21.01 -5.64 4.10
C ILE A 30 21.75 -6.97 4.16
N LYS A 31 22.43 -7.29 3.06
CA LYS A 31 23.19 -8.54 2.93
C LYS A 31 24.66 -8.22 2.72
N LYS A 32 25.50 -9.08 3.28
CA LYS A 32 26.93 -9.05 3.04
C LYS A 32 27.32 -10.41 2.46
N ASP A 33 27.88 -10.39 1.24
CA ASP A 33 28.25 -11.61 0.52
C ASP A 33 27.08 -12.61 0.44
N ASN A 34 25.87 -12.08 0.14
CA ASN A 34 24.62 -12.83 0.02
C ASN A 34 24.08 -13.40 1.35
N VAL A 35 24.62 -12.96 2.48
CA VAL A 35 24.11 -13.34 3.81
C VAL A 35 23.41 -12.15 4.44
N GLU A 36 22.17 -12.35 4.87
CA GLU A 36 21.40 -11.31 5.55
C GLU A 36 22.04 -10.96 6.89
N ILE A 37 22.39 -9.68 7.07
CA ILE A 37 23.00 -9.20 8.31
C ILE A 37 22.11 -8.21 9.05
N SER A 38 21.13 -7.62 8.38
CA SER A 38 20.22 -6.66 8.99
C SER A 38 18.89 -6.65 8.25
N LYS A 39 17.82 -6.44 9.00
CA LYS A 39 16.48 -6.31 8.42
C LYS A 39 15.68 -5.31 9.22
N THR A 40 15.13 -4.31 8.55
CA THR A 40 14.27 -3.31 9.15
C THR A 40 12.92 -3.29 8.46
N PHE A 41 11.91 -2.85 9.18
CA PHE A 41 10.54 -2.82 8.66
C PHE A 41 9.97 -1.42 8.69
N HIS A 42 9.20 -1.10 7.68
CA HIS A 42 8.43 0.13 7.62
C HIS A 42 7.00 -0.21 7.25
N ARG A 43 6.05 0.22 8.07
CA ARG A 43 4.62 -0.02 7.82
C ARG A 43 3.96 1.25 7.31
N SER A 44 3.04 1.06 6.39
CA SER A 44 2.21 2.16 5.88
C SER A 44 0.78 1.68 5.71
N ALA A 45 -0.15 2.62 5.78
CA ALA A 45 -1.56 2.37 5.53
C ALA A 45 -1.98 3.21 4.34
N ILE A 46 -2.73 2.61 3.40
CA ILE A 46 -3.20 3.32 2.23
C ILE A 46 -4.71 3.21 2.10
N ASN A 47 -5.33 4.28 1.63
CA ASN A 47 -6.74 4.34 1.25
C ASN A 47 -6.84 4.66 -0.24
N HIS A 48 -8.00 4.43 -0.83
CA HIS A 48 -8.19 4.64 -2.27
C HIS A 48 -7.95 6.09 -2.69
N GLY A 49 -8.32 7.04 -1.84
CA GLY A 49 -8.15 8.45 -2.17
C GLY A 49 -8.82 9.35 -1.15
N TYR A 50 -9.08 10.58 -1.53
CA TYR A 50 -9.69 11.57 -0.66
C TYR A 50 -10.38 12.66 -1.47
N TYR A 51 -11.31 13.39 -0.83
CA TYR A 51 -11.88 14.61 -1.40
C TYR A 51 -11.00 15.80 -1.00
N MET A 52 -10.89 16.76 -1.92
CA MET A 52 -10.25 18.04 -1.59
C MET A 52 -11.04 18.76 -0.49
N PRO A 53 -10.41 19.72 0.24
CA PRO A 53 -11.09 20.40 1.35
C PRO A 53 -12.41 21.09 0.98
N ASP A 54 -12.58 21.46 -0.29
CA ASP A 54 -13.83 22.05 -0.78
C ASP A 54 -14.87 21.00 -1.24
N GLY A 55 -14.52 19.71 -1.09
CA GLY A 55 -15.38 18.60 -1.48
C GLY A 55 -15.19 18.10 -2.90
N THR A 56 -14.48 18.86 -3.72
CA THR A 56 -14.23 18.51 -5.13
C THR A 56 -12.88 19.02 -5.58
N PRO A 57 -12.18 18.31 -6.48
CA PRO A 57 -12.48 16.99 -6.98
C PRO A 57 -12.05 15.88 -6.01
N TYR A 58 -12.46 14.66 -6.28
CA TYR A 58 -11.92 13.47 -5.60
C TYR A 58 -10.53 13.15 -6.16
N VAL A 59 -9.59 12.90 -5.27
CA VAL A 59 -8.20 12.60 -5.67
C VAL A 59 -7.92 11.13 -5.35
N THR A 60 -7.62 10.35 -6.39
CA THR A 60 -7.29 8.93 -6.24
C THR A 60 -5.83 8.77 -5.83
N HIS A 61 -5.59 7.87 -4.86
CA HIS A 61 -4.23 7.54 -4.46
C HIS A 61 -3.48 6.88 -5.62
N ASP A 62 -2.29 7.41 -5.93
CA ASP A 62 -1.46 6.88 -7.01
C ASP A 62 -0.71 5.63 -6.52
N ILE A 63 -0.99 4.49 -7.15
CA ILE A 63 -0.35 3.22 -6.80
C ILE A 63 0.72 2.81 -7.83
N SER A 64 1.01 3.66 -8.81
CA SER A 64 1.95 3.32 -9.89
C SER A 64 3.38 3.09 -9.40
N GLY A 65 3.72 3.61 -8.22
CA GLY A 65 5.04 3.42 -7.61
C GLY A 65 5.24 2.06 -6.93
N TYR A 66 4.19 1.26 -6.77
CA TYR A 66 4.31 -0.05 -6.15
C TYR A 66 4.65 -1.13 -7.18
N PRO A 67 5.26 -2.26 -6.75
CA PRO A 67 5.48 -3.39 -7.65
C PRO A 67 4.18 -3.91 -8.25
N SER A 68 4.26 -4.54 -9.41
CA SER A 68 3.06 -4.98 -10.14
C SER A 68 2.21 -5.99 -9.38
N ASP A 69 2.82 -6.87 -8.59
CA ASP A 69 2.09 -7.83 -7.75
C ASP A 69 1.31 -7.12 -6.64
N ILE A 70 1.88 -6.08 -6.04
CA ILE A 70 1.18 -5.27 -5.03
C ILE A 70 0.04 -4.50 -5.68
N GLN A 71 0.25 -3.91 -6.84
CA GLN A 71 -0.81 -3.24 -7.58
C GLN A 71 -1.97 -4.18 -7.90
N ALA A 72 -1.67 -5.42 -8.28
CA ALA A 72 -2.69 -6.44 -8.58
C ALA A 72 -3.54 -6.76 -7.35
N ILE A 73 -2.93 -6.89 -6.18
CA ILE A 73 -3.63 -7.13 -4.92
C ILE A 73 -4.53 -5.94 -4.58
N ILE A 74 -4.01 -4.73 -4.70
CA ILE A 74 -4.78 -3.51 -4.44
C ILE A 74 -6.00 -3.43 -5.36
N ASN A 75 -5.81 -3.66 -6.64
CA ASN A 75 -6.88 -3.59 -7.63
C ASN A 75 -7.93 -4.68 -7.41
N ALA A 76 -7.51 -5.87 -7.00
CA ALA A 76 -8.43 -6.97 -6.68
C ALA A 76 -9.25 -6.69 -5.43
N THR A 77 -8.67 -5.96 -4.46
CA THR A 77 -9.34 -5.61 -3.21
C THR A 77 -10.31 -4.44 -3.39
N TRP A 78 -9.88 -3.40 -4.08
CA TRP A 78 -10.69 -2.20 -4.31
C TRP A 78 -11.49 -2.33 -5.60
N THR A 79 -12.55 -3.13 -5.53
CA THR A 79 -13.51 -3.26 -6.61
C THR A 79 -14.37 -1.98 -6.73
N THR A 80 -15.12 -1.86 -7.81
CA THR A 80 -16.03 -0.72 -8.01
C THR A 80 -16.98 -0.56 -6.83
N SER A 81 -17.51 -1.67 -6.31
CA SER A 81 -18.39 -1.68 -5.14
C SER A 81 -17.72 -1.10 -3.90
N VAL A 82 -16.48 -1.52 -3.62
CA VAL A 82 -15.69 -1.05 -2.47
C VAL A 82 -15.36 0.42 -2.65
N ILE A 83 -14.94 0.84 -3.83
CA ILE A 83 -14.60 2.23 -4.12
C ILE A 83 -15.80 3.15 -3.91
N ASN A 84 -16.97 2.75 -4.41
CA ASN A 84 -18.19 3.55 -4.27
C ASN A 84 -18.61 3.66 -2.80
N ALA A 85 -18.52 2.58 -2.06
CA ALA A 85 -18.83 2.59 -0.63
C ALA A 85 -17.87 3.48 0.14
N TYR A 86 -16.59 3.44 -0.20
CA TYR A 86 -15.57 4.30 0.41
C TYR A 86 -15.84 5.77 0.13
N LYS A 87 -16.10 6.12 -1.13
CA LYS A 87 -16.41 7.51 -1.52
C LYS A 87 -17.63 8.04 -0.76
N THR A 88 -18.66 7.22 -0.60
CA THR A 88 -19.85 7.57 0.15
C THR A 88 -19.53 7.82 1.63
N SER A 89 -18.66 6.98 2.22
CA SER A 89 -18.32 7.07 3.65
C SER A 89 -17.54 8.34 3.98
N ILE A 90 -16.73 8.86 3.05
CA ILE A 90 -15.90 10.05 3.25
C ILE A 90 -16.44 11.29 2.56
N SER A 91 -17.58 11.18 1.93
CA SER A 91 -18.23 12.32 1.24
C SER A 91 -18.51 13.45 2.22
N PRO A 92 -18.14 14.70 1.88
CA PRO A 92 -18.38 15.85 2.73
C PRO A 92 -19.86 16.21 2.88
#